data_d14048b63c16c9d170d86adcda8737cf
#
_entry.id   d14048b63c16c9d170d86adcda8737cf
#
_cell.length_a   1.000
_cell.length_b   1.000
_cell.length_c   1.000
_cell.angle_alpha   90.00
_cell.angle_beta   90.00
_cell.angle_gamma   90.00
#
_symmetry.space_group_name_H-M   'P 1'
#
loop_
_entity.id
_entity.type
_entity.pdbx_description
1 polymer ?
#
loop_
_entity_poly.entity_id
_entity_poly.type
_entity_poly.pdbx_seq_one_letter_code
_entity_poly.pdbx_strand_id
1 'polypeptide(L)'
;LDILAKIKRNQPEAKVLYISSEMTRNDLFFYYRKMPIIAEVPTLLLMDYIQTGFVKAIEKALTGEHDVILIDSHQDIIVKLKDVLGWKSTYAEAWLTNLVIKAADGMGKSIFCIQHMTKGGTYVGSTYLKHATTSMMEIKFGPGNRRYLEFTKNRRGGSLVNKPLFYSMADGQVVYDQASWDQLVRAEEVAHTEEARREELESEFDDLFLSATLQTSSVEEPTESEENKIEVEQ
;
A
#
# COMPACT_ATOMS: atom_id res chain seq x y z
N LEU A 1 8.64 -11.84 -8.28
CA LEU A 1 8.74 -12.16 -9.71
C LEU A 1 7.42 -12.71 -10.29
N ASP A 2 6.71 -13.59 -9.60
CA ASP A 2 5.42 -14.15 -10.07
C ASP A 2 4.40 -13.03 -10.41
N ILE A 3 4.35 -11.96 -9.61
CA ILE A 3 3.48 -10.80 -9.88
C ILE A 3 3.82 -10.15 -11.23
N LEU A 4 5.11 -9.92 -11.51
CA LEU A 4 5.55 -9.33 -12.79
C LEU A 4 5.21 -10.23 -13.98
N ALA A 5 5.43 -11.53 -13.84
CA ALA A 5 5.12 -12.49 -14.88
C ALA A 5 3.60 -12.53 -15.17
N LYS A 6 2.77 -12.47 -14.13
CA LYS A 6 1.32 -12.39 -14.27
C LYS A 6 0.86 -11.06 -14.90
N ILE A 7 1.47 -9.93 -14.52
CA ILE A 7 1.20 -8.63 -15.16
C ILE A 7 1.50 -8.73 -16.66
N LYS A 8 2.68 -9.22 -17.04
CA LYS A 8 3.08 -9.36 -18.44
C LYS A 8 2.15 -10.26 -19.25
N ARG A 9 1.66 -11.36 -18.66
CA ARG A 9 0.70 -12.27 -19.33
C ARG A 9 -0.69 -11.65 -19.51
N ASN A 10 -1.15 -10.92 -18.49
CA ASN A 10 -2.47 -10.29 -18.52
C ASN A 10 -2.48 -8.96 -19.31
N GLN A 11 -1.32 -8.32 -19.43
CA GLN A 11 -1.11 -7.07 -20.14
C GLN A 11 0.17 -7.19 -20.99
N PRO A 12 0.11 -7.84 -22.18
CA PRO A 12 1.27 -8.12 -23.02
C PRO A 12 2.07 -6.89 -23.42
N GLU A 13 1.39 -5.74 -23.56
CA GLU A 13 2.00 -4.45 -23.90
C GLU A 13 2.81 -3.84 -22.75
N ALA A 14 2.54 -4.24 -21.49
CA ALA A 14 3.26 -3.72 -20.35
C ALA A 14 4.73 -4.16 -20.36
N LYS A 15 5.63 -3.19 -20.33
CA LYS A 15 7.08 -3.42 -20.28
C LYS A 15 7.49 -3.60 -18.82
N VAL A 16 7.65 -4.85 -18.41
CA VAL A 16 8.06 -5.20 -17.05
C VAL A 16 9.58 -5.32 -16.95
N LEU A 17 10.16 -5.02 -15.79
CA LEU A 17 11.58 -5.19 -15.49
C LEU A 17 11.78 -5.67 -14.05
N TYR A 18 12.61 -6.67 -13.87
CA TYR A 18 13.15 -7.05 -12.57
C TYR A 18 14.57 -6.55 -12.43
N ILE A 19 14.85 -5.77 -11.39
CA ILE A 19 16.18 -5.28 -11.02
C ILE A 19 16.63 -6.06 -9.80
N SER A 20 17.65 -6.89 -9.95
CA SER A 20 18.24 -7.65 -8.85
C SER A 20 19.60 -7.10 -8.46
N SER A 21 19.76 -6.80 -7.18
CA SER A 21 21.07 -6.47 -6.58
C SER A 21 21.67 -7.63 -5.79
N GLU A 22 20.89 -8.67 -5.51
CA GLU A 22 21.28 -9.78 -4.64
C GLU A 22 21.55 -11.07 -5.40
N MET A 23 20.77 -11.37 -6.45
CA MET A 23 20.87 -12.65 -7.15
C MET A 23 21.99 -12.67 -8.18
N THR A 24 22.62 -13.83 -8.28
CA THR A 24 23.54 -14.16 -9.38
C THR A 24 22.78 -14.81 -10.55
N ARG A 25 23.44 -14.97 -11.70
CA ARG A 25 22.88 -15.72 -12.85
C ARG A 25 22.55 -17.16 -12.49
N ASN A 26 23.34 -17.78 -11.63
CA ASN A 26 23.12 -19.16 -11.18
C ASN A 26 21.86 -19.27 -10.30
N ASP A 27 21.63 -18.29 -9.42
CA ASP A 27 20.43 -18.22 -8.59
C ASP A 27 19.19 -18.10 -9.48
N LEU A 28 19.21 -17.18 -10.44
CA LEU A 28 18.12 -17.01 -11.40
C LEU A 28 17.82 -18.28 -12.19
N PHE A 29 18.85 -18.98 -12.67
CA PHE A 29 18.66 -20.23 -13.39
C PHE A 29 17.97 -21.29 -12.53
N PHE A 30 18.31 -21.37 -11.24
CA PHE A 30 17.66 -22.25 -10.29
C PHE A 30 16.19 -21.92 -10.09
N TYR A 31 15.85 -20.62 -9.98
CA TYR A 31 14.46 -20.17 -9.87
C TYR A 31 13.66 -20.39 -11.14
N TYR A 32 14.24 -20.17 -12.33
CA TYR A 32 13.58 -20.44 -13.61
C TYR A 32 13.22 -21.92 -13.77
N ARG A 33 14.05 -22.82 -13.27
CA ARG A 33 13.72 -24.25 -13.24
C ARG A 33 12.54 -24.59 -12.33
N LYS A 34 12.42 -23.90 -11.19
CA LYS A 34 11.34 -24.11 -10.24
C LYS A 34 10.03 -23.44 -10.66
N MET A 35 10.14 -22.27 -11.27
CA MET A 35 9.01 -21.42 -11.65
C MET A 35 9.24 -20.86 -13.06
N PRO A 36 8.99 -21.65 -14.11
CA PRO A 36 9.31 -21.27 -15.50
C PRO A 36 8.66 -19.95 -15.92
N ILE A 37 7.50 -19.58 -15.35
CA ILE A 37 6.81 -18.32 -15.62
C ILE A 37 7.71 -17.09 -15.40
N ILE A 38 8.60 -17.12 -14.42
CA ILE A 38 9.45 -15.96 -14.14
C ILE A 38 10.56 -15.75 -15.16
N ALA A 39 10.86 -16.73 -16.01
CA ALA A 39 11.81 -16.57 -17.12
C ALA A 39 11.30 -15.61 -18.21
N GLU A 40 9.99 -15.31 -18.21
CA GLU A 40 9.41 -14.33 -19.13
C GLU A 40 9.68 -12.88 -18.72
N VAL A 41 10.19 -12.64 -17.52
CA VAL A 41 10.45 -11.30 -16.98
C VAL A 41 11.89 -10.88 -17.32
N PRO A 42 12.09 -9.81 -18.12
CA PRO A 42 13.41 -9.22 -18.32
C PRO A 42 14.06 -8.87 -17.00
N THR A 43 15.33 -9.26 -16.85
CA THR A 43 16.05 -9.11 -15.58
C THR A 43 17.35 -8.32 -15.79
N LEU A 44 17.56 -7.29 -14.97
CA LEU A 44 18.78 -6.54 -14.84
C LEU A 44 19.54 -7.01 -13.59
N LEU A 45 20.69 -7.67 -13.77
CA LEU A 45 21.58 -8.02 -12.68
C LEU A 45 22.53 -6.85 -12.40
N LEU A 46 22.29 -6.11 -11.32
CA LEU A 46 23.10 -4.93 -11.00
C LEU A 46 24.55 -5.26 -10.66
N MET A 47 24.81 -6.46 -10.16
CA MET A 47 26.17 -6.91 -9.85
C MET A 47 27.09 -6.97 -11.08
N ASP A 48 26.54 -7.18 -12.28
CA ASP A 48 27.33 -7.15 -13.53
C ASP A 48 27.89 -5.74 -13.83
N TYR A 49 27.32 -4.69 -13.21
CA TYR A 49 27.69 -3.29 -13.44
C TYR A 49 28.48 -2.64 -12.30
N ILE A 50 28.79 -3.40 -11.23
CA ILE A 50 29.37 -2.84 -10.01
C ILE A 50 30.71 -2.12 -10.26
N GLN A 51 31.48 -2.59 -11.22
CA GLN A 51 32.78 -2.01 -11.60
C GLN A 51 32.71 -1.03 -12.79
N THR A 52 31.60 -1.06 -13.56
CA THR A 52 31.57 -0.40 -14.87
C THR A 52 30.51 0.71 -14.98
N GLY A 53 29.61 0.84 -14.03
CA GLY A 53 28.57 1.86 -14.12
C GLY A 53 27.32 1.58 -13.34
N PHE A 54 27.44 1.11 -12.11
CA PHE A 54 26.33 0.73 -11.22
C PHE A 54 25.25 1.80 -11.12
N VAL A 55 25.63 3.05 -10.83
CA VAL A 55 24.69 4.20 -10.73
C VAL A 55 23.95 4.42 -12.05
N LYS A 56 24.69 4.47 -13.17
CA LYS A 56 24.09 4.67 -14.50
C LYS A 56 23.14 3.55 -14.90
N ALA A 57 23.44 2.30 -14.50
CA ALA A 57 22.55 1.16 -14.76
C ALA A 57 21.21 1.32 -14.03
N ILE A 58 21.23 1.73 -12.77
CA ILE A 58 20.04 2.01 -11.98
C ILE A 58 19.24 3.17 -12.57
N GLU A 59 19.90 4.31 -12.85
CA GLU A 59 19.26 5.47 -13.46
C GLU A 59 18.58 5.09 -14.78
N LYS A 60 19.30 4.44 -15.69
CA LYS A 60 18.76 4.00 -16.98
C LYS A 60 17.58 3.04 -16.84
N ALA A 61 17.64 2.12 -15.88
CA ALA A 61 16.55 1.17 -15.63
C ALA A 61 15.29 1.86 -15.12
N LEU A 62 15.43 2.82 -14.19
CA LEU A 62 14.29 3.53 -13.60
C LEU A 62 13.74 4.62 -14.51
N THR A 63 14.55 5.27 -15.34
CA THR A 63 14.10 6.33 -16.25
C THR A 63 13.84 5.86 -17.68
N GLY A 64 14.14 4.60 -18.00
CA GLY A 64 13.96 3.99 -19.32
C GLY A 64 12.50 3.71 -19.67
N GLU A 65 12.29 2.80 -20.60
CA GLU A 65 10.98 2.53 -21.23
C GLU A 65 10.06 1.58 -20.46
N HIS A 66 10.50 1.02 -19.32
CA HIS A 66 9.71 0.04 -18.56
C HIS A 66 8.59 0.72 -17.77
N ASP A 67 7.39 0.12 -17.78
CA ASP A 67 6.19 0.63 -17.10
C ASP A 67 6.09 0.12 -15.67
N VAL A 68 6.50 -1.14 -15.46
CA VAL A 68 6.42 -1.83 -14.17
C VAL A 68 7.77 -2.37 -13.78
N ILE A 69 8.30 -1.96 -12.63
CA ILE A 69 9.65 -2.30 -12.18
C ILE A 69 9.58 -2.91 -10.78
N LEU A 70 10.28 -4.03 -10.58
CA LEU A 70 10.52 -4.61 -9.27
C LEU A 70 11.99 -4.47 -8.91
N ILE A 71 12.29 -3.89 -7.75
CA ILE A 71 13.63 -3.71 -7.19
C ILE A 71 13.83 -4.70 -6.05
N ASP A 72 14.83 -5.56 -6.15
CA ASP A 72 15.18 -6.57 -5.15
C ASP A 72 16.68 -6.56 -4.83
N SER A 73 17.07 -5.92 -3.75
CA SER A 73 16.28 -5.14 -2.83
C SER A 73 16.74 -3.68 -2.80
N HIS A 74 15.84 -2.80 -2.37
CA HIS A 74 16.16 -1.37 -2.15
C HIS A 74 17.30 -1.21 -1.16
N GLN A 75 17.29 -1.99 -0.09
CA GLN A 75 18.32 -1.92 0.96
C GLN A 75 19.70 -2.39 0.46
N ASP A 76 19.76 -3.46 -0.33
CA ASP A 76 21.04 -3.96 -0.82
C ASP A 76 21.68 -2.98 -1.82
N ILE A 77 20.90 -2.29 -2.64
CA ILE A 77 21.41 -1.21 -3.49
C ILE A 77 22.08 -0.12 -2.66
N ILE A 78 21.45 0.31 -1.54
CA ILE A 78 22.04 1.31 -0.63
C ILE A 78 23.36 0.82 -0.05
N VAL A 79 23.40 -0.45 0.39
CA VAL A 79 24.64 -1.07 0.89
C VAL A 79 25.74 -1.05 -0.18
N LYS A 80 25.44 -1.41 -1.43
CA LYS A 80 26.42 -1.38 -2.53
C LYS A 80 26.92 0.03 -2.85
N LEU A 81 26.02 1.03 -2.87
CA LEU A 81 26.40 2.43 -3.05
C LEU A 81 27.36 2.90 -1.96
N LYS A 82 27.13 2.49 -0.73
CA LYS A 82 27.99 2.79 0.41
C LYS A 82 29.35 2.07 0.29
N ASP A 83 29.32 0.74 0.16
CA ASP A 83 30.51 -0.10 0.31
C ASP A 83 31.43 -0.05 -0.90
N VAL A 84 30.86 0.14 -2.11
CA VAL A 84 31.64 0.18 -3.37
C VAL A 84 32.00 1.59 -3.79
N LEU A 85 31.06 2.54 -3.64
CA LEU A 85 31.25 3.92 -4.11
C LEU A 85 31.60 4.90 -2.98
N GLY A 86 31.65 4.44 -1.72
CA GLY A 86 31.99 5.26 -0.57
C GLY A 86 30.91 6.32 -0.21
N TRP A 87 29.68 6.15 -0.67
CA TRP A 87 28.62 7.09 -0.38
C TRP A 87 28.21 7.02 1.09
N LYS A 88 27.79 8.16 1.66
CA LYS A 88 27.12 8.15 2.98
C LYS A 88 25.78 7.46 2.86
N SER A 89 25.44 6.60 3.82
CA SER A 89 24.19 5.81 3.80
C SER A 89 22.96 6.69 3.61
N THR A 90 22.86 7.81 4.31
CA THR A 90 21.76 8.78 4.20
C THR A 90 21.65 9.40 2.80
N TYR A 91 22.80 9.67 2.15
CA TYR A 91 22.82 10.18 0.78
C TYR A 91 22.39 9.12 -0.22
N ALA A 92 22.90 7.90 -0.10
CA ALA A 92 22.53 6.79 -0.96
C ALA A 92 21.02 6.48 -0.88
N GLU A 93 20.46 6.46 0.32
CA GLU A 93 19.04 6.24 0.56
C GLU A 93 18.19 7.37 -0.05
N ALA A 94 18.54 8.62 0.22
CA ALA A 94 17.82 9.78 -0.32
C ALA A 94 17.88 9.79 -1.87
N TRP A 95 19.05 9.53 -2.46
CA TRP A 95 19.22 9.48 -3.90
C TRP A 95 18.34 8.41 -4.54
N LEU A 96 18.42 7.16 -4.04
CA LEU A 96 17.65 6.05 -4.61
C LEU A 96 16.14 6.27 -4.44
N THR A 97 15.71 6.68 -3.25
CA THR A 97 14.28 6.92 -2.98
C THR A 97 13.73 8.06 -3.84
N ASN A 98 14.47 9.17 -3.99
CA ASN A 98 14.06 10.27 -4.87
C ASN A 98 14.00 9.85 -6.34
N LEU A 99 14.92 8.99 -6.79
CA LEU A 99 14.89 8.46 -8.15
C LEU A 99 13.66 7.55 -8.38
N VAL A 100 13.31 6.72 -7.39
CA VAL A 100 12.10 5.90 -7.42
C VAL A 100 10.83 6.77 -7.45
N ILE A 101 10.75 7.80 -6.60
CA ILE A 101 9.61 8.74 -6.58
C ILE A 101 9.50 9.45 -7.94
N LYS A 102 10.60 9.97 -8.47
CA LYS A 102 10.62 10.63 -9.78
C LYS A 102 10.13 9.71 -10.89
N ALA A 103 10.53 8.46 -10.88
CA ALA A 103 10.09 7.48 -11.87
C ALA A 103 8.60 7.14 -11.69
N ALA A 104 8.11 6.98 -10.47
CA ALA A 104 6.72 6.66 -10.18
C ALA A 104 5.79 7.85 -10.47
N ASP A 105 6.05 9.01 -9.88
CA ASP A 105 5.14 10.16 -9.96
C ASP A 105 5.36 11.00 -11.22
N GLY A 106 6.64 11.19 -11.62
CA GLY A 106 6.98 12.03 -12.76
C GLY A 106 6.87 11.32 -14.11
N MET A 107 6.97 9.99 -14.15
CA MET A 107 6.96 9.20 -15.38
C MET A 107 5.83 8.16 -15.43
N GLY A 108 4.94 8.15 -14.43
CA GLY A 108 3.77 7.27 -14.38
C GLY A 108 4.07 5.78 -14.24
N LYS A 109 5.24 5.41 -13.67
CA LYS A 109 5.64 4.02 -13.52
C LYS A 109 5.09 3.38 -12.26
N SER A 110 4.80 2.08 -12.32
CA SER A 110 4.51 1.25 -11.15
C SER A 110 5.78 0.61 -10.63
N ILE A 111 6.23 1.00 -9.42
CA ILE A 111 7.48 0.51 -8.86
C ILE A 111 7.21 -0.26 -7.58
N PHE A 112 7.66 -1.51 -7.56
CA PHE A 112 7.68 -2.37 -6.39
C PHE A 112 9.09 -2.39 -5.80
N CYS A 113 9.23 -2.08 -4.52
CA CYS A 113 10.51 -2.16 -3.81
C CYS A 113 10.41 -3.26 -2.75
N ILE A 114 11.30 -4.26 -2.82
CA ILE A 114 11.49 -5.19 -1.72
C ILE A 114 12.35 -4.51 -0.67
N GLN A 115 11.85 -4.51 0.57
CA GLN A 115 12.52 -3.96 1.73
C GLN A 115 12.65 -5.05 2.79
N HIS A 116 13.85 -5.20 3.35
CA HIS A 116 14.08 -6.16 4.42
C HIS A 116 13.57 -5.64 5.76
N MET A 117 13.11 -6.57 6.59
CA MET A 117 12.75 -6.30 7.97
C MET A 117 13.76 -6.95 8.91
N THR A 118 14.00 -6.32 10.06
CA THR A 118 14.77 -6.91 11.14
C THR A 118 13.99 -8.07 11.78
N LYS A 119 14.67 -8.92 12.55
CA LYS A 119 14.00 -9.98 13.32
C LYS A 119 12.98 -9.45 14.33
N GLY A 120 13.10 -8.17 14.73
CA GLY A 120 12.15 -7.48 15.62
C GLY A 120 10.97 -6.85 14.90
N GLY A 121 10.78 -7.08 13.58
CA GLY A 121 9.66 -6.54 12.82
C GLY A 121 9.77 -5.06 12.46
N THR A 122 10.97 -4.47 12.57
CA THR A 122 11.22 -3.09 12.13
C THR A 122 11.85 -3.08 10.75
N TYR A 123 11.58 -2.04 9.96
CA TYR A 123 12.21 -1.88 8.65
C TYR A 123 13.71 -1.58 8.80
N VAL A 124 14.52 -2.16 7.91
CA VAL A 124 15.94 -1.83 7.80
C VAL A 124 16.06 -0.53 7.00
N GLY A 125 16.74 0.47 7.56
CA GLY A 125 16.87 1.80 6.95
C GLY A 125 15.96 2.85 7.58
N SER A 126 15.81 3.99 6.94
CA SER A 126 14.97 5.08 7.45
C SER A 126 13.48 4.84 7.16
N THR A 127 12.63 5.58 7.86
CA THR A 127 11.17 5.58 7.60
C THR A 127 10.80 6.35 6.33
N TYR A 128 11.77 6.95 5.63
CA TYR A 128 11.53 7.81 4.46
C TYR A 128 10.81 7.06 3.33
N LEU A 129 11.28 5.85 2.99
CA LEU A 129 10.61 5.01 1.98
C LEU A 129 9.17 4.68 2.38
N LYS A 130 8.93 4.41 3.67
CA LYS A 130 7.57 4.17 4.19
C LYS A 130 6.63 5.36 3.95
N HIS A 131 7.12 6.58 4.12
CA HIS A 131 6.33 7.78 3.86
C HIS A 131 6.13 8.02 2.36
N ALA A 132 7.13 7.72 1.54
CA ALA A 132 7.08 7.91 0.09
C ALA A 132 6.15 6.93 -0.64
N THR A 133 5.98 5.69 -0.12
CA THR A 133 5.19 4.67 -0.80
C THR A 133 3.69 4.90 -0.70
N THR A 134 2.96 4.58 -1.76
CA THR A 134 1.50 4.60 -1.81
C THR A 134 0.89 3.44 -1.03
N SER A 135 1.52 2.26 -1.14
CA SER A 135 1.07 1.03 -0.48
C SER A 135 2.25 0.29 0.12
N MET A 136 2.01 -0.42 1.21
CA MET A 136 2.97 -1.34 1.81
C MET A 136 2.29 -2.68 2.03
N MET A 137 2.98 -3.74 1.66
CA MET A 137 2.52 -5.10 1.78
C MET A 137 3.59 -5.92 2.50
N GLU A 138 3.19 -6.68 3.49
CA GLU A 138 4.08 -7.57 4.25
C GLU A 138 3.80 -9.03 3.93
N ILE A 139 4.85 -9.83 3.89
CA ILE A 139 4.78 -11.30 3.77
C ILE A 139 4.96 -11.84 5.17
N LYS A 140 3.96 -12.58 5.65
CA LYS A 140 3.91 -13.10 7.01
C LYS A 140 3.58 -14.59 7.04
N PHE A 141 3.75 -15.18 8.22
CA PHE A 141 3.32 -16.55 8.53
C PHE A 141 2.20 -16.50 9.57
N GLY A 142 1.10 -17.14 9.26
CA GLY A 142 -0.05 -17.29 10.14
C GLY A 142 -0.12 -18.67 10.82
N PRO A 143 -1.26 -18.99 11.44
CA PRO A 143 -1.49 -20.29 12.07
C PRO A 143 -1.23 -21.44 11.11
N GLY A 144 -0.63 -22.53 11.62
CA GLY A 144 -0.26 -23.69 10.81
C GLY A 144 0.85 -23.40 9.79
N ASN A 145 1.66 -22.37 10.02
CA ASN A 145 2.76 -21.95 9.14
C ASN A 145 2.28 -21.58 7.70
N ARG A 146 1.01 -21.18 7.55
CA ARG A 146 0.46 -20.70 6.28
C ARG A 146 1.05 -19.32 5.94
N ARG A 147 1.45 -19.12 4.71
CA ARG A 147 1.95 -17.83 4.24
C ARG A 147 0.80 -16.93 3.85
N TYR A 148 0.91 -15.63 4.14
CA TYR A 148 -0.04 -14.65 3.67
C TYR A 148 0.63 -13.31 3.34
N LEU A 149 -0.06 -12.54 2.51
CA LEU A 149 0.24 -11.15 2.22
C LEU A 149 -0.75 -10.28 2.99
N GLU A 150 -0.29 -9.15 3.48
CA GLU A 150 -1.13 -8.20 4.21
C GLU A 150 -0.73 -6.78 3.86
N PHE A 151 -1.69 -5.96 3.46
CA PHE A 151 -1.45 -4.54 3.30
C PHE A 151 -1.44 -3.86 4.67
N THR A 152 -0.30 -3.28 5.05
CA THR A 152 -0.15 -2.47 6.27
C THR A 152 -0.33 -0.98 6.00
N LYS A 153 -0.36 -0.59 4.72
CA LYS A 153 -0.67 0.74 4.24
C LYS A 153 -1.23 0.65 2.84
N ASN A 154 -2.33 1.36 2.58
CA ASN A 154 -2.85 1.54 1.24
C ASN A 154 -3.58 2.88 1.14
N ARG A 155 -2.96 3.88 0.49
CA ARG A 155 -3.53 5.23 0.36
C ARG A 155 -4.66 5.32 -0.66
N ARG A 156 -4.77 4.36 -1.58
CA ARG A 156 -5.72 4.38 -2.71
C ARG A 156 -6.76 3.28 -2.65
N GLY A 157 -6.67 2.39 -1.69
CA GLY A 157 -7.57 1.25 -1.60
C GLY A 157 -8.25 1.20 -0.24
N GLY A 158 -9.49 0.81 -0.21
CA GLY A 158 -10.38 0.83 0.91
C GLY A 158 -10.01 -0.05 2.11
N SER A 159 -11.03 -0.65 2.68
CA SER A 159 -11.10 -1.33 3.96
C SER A 159 -10.25 -2.60 4.14
N LEU A 160 -9.52 -3.07 3.11
CA LEU A 160 -8.78 -4.34 3.15
C LEU A 160 -7.37 -4.25 3.75
N VAL A 161 -7.01 -3.13 4.38
CA VAL A 161 -5.77 -2.98 5.15
C VAL A 161 -5.84 -3.90 6.38
N ASN A 162 -4.72 -4.57 6.68
CA ASN A 162 -4.59 -5.57 7.75
C ASN A 162 -5.47 -6.83 7.58
N LYS A 163 -5.88 -7.14 6.35
CA LYS A 163 -6.57 -8.39 6.02
C LYS A 163 -5.60 -9.36 5.33
N PRO A 164 -5.52 -10.63 5.78
CA PRO A 164 -4.58 -11.61 5.24
C PRO A 164 -5.08 -12.21 3.92
N LEU A 165 -4.28 -12.10 2.87
CA LEU A 165 -4.44 -12.88 1.64
C LEU A 165 -3.53 -14.11 1.73
N PHE A 166 -4.08 -15.26 2.06
CA PHE A 166 -3.32 -16.50 2.14
C PHE A 166 -2.89 -17.02 0.77
N TYR A 167 -1.72 -17.63 0.71
CA TYR A 167 -1.21 -18.25 -0.50
C TYR A 167 -0.35 -19.48 -0.19
N SER A 168 -0.21 -20.33 -1.19
CA SER A 168 0.69 -21.48 -1.21
C SER A 168 1.58 -21.46 -2.45
N MET A 169 2.62 -22.30 -2.41
CA MET A 169 3.48 -22.56 -3.56
C MET A 169 3.17 -23.98 -4.03
N ALA A 170 2.52 -24.13 -5.15
CA ALA A 170 2.18 -25.43 -5.73
C ALA A 170 2.60 -25.47 -7.21
N ASP A 171 3.20 -26.56 -7.64
CA ASP A 171 3.60 -26.83 -9.03
C ASP A 171 4.40 -25.68 -9.68
N GLY A 172 5.28 -25.07 -8.91
CA GLY A 172 6.09 -23.94 -9.38
C GLY A 172 5.32 -22.65 -9.61
N GLN A 173 4.16 -22.48 -8.98
CA GLN A 173 3.34 -21.28 -9.06
C GLN A 173 2.89 -20.81 -7.68
N VAL A 174 2.58 -19.53 -7.57
CA VAL A 174 1.91 -18.96 -6.40
C VAL A 174 0.41 -19.10 -6.60
N VAL A 175 -0.24 -19.82 -5.69
CA VAL A 175 -1.69 -20.02 -5.66
C VAL A 175 -2.28 -19.27 -4.48
N TYR A 176 -3.12 -18.29 -4.77
CA TYR A 176 -3.81 -17.51 -3.74
C TYR A 176 -5.09 -18.21 -3.30
N ASP A 177 -5.41 -18.11 -2.00
CA ASP A 177 -6.69 -18.55 -1.45
C ASP A 177 -7.77 -17.52 -1.76
N GLN A 178 -8.22 -17.53 -3.01
CA GLN A 178 -9.19 -16.58 -3.54
C GLN A 178 -10.52 -16.68 -2.81
N ALA A 179 -10.95 -17.89 -2.43
CA ALA A 179 -12.21 -18.10 -1.74
C ALA A 179 -12.26 -17.41 -0.38
N SER A 180 -11.20 -17.56 0.42
CA SER A 180 -11.10 -16.85 1.70
C SER A 180 -11.01 -15.33 1.51
N TRP A 181 -10.33 -14.85 0.48
CA TRP A 181 -10.26 -13.43 0.17
C TRP A 181 -11.61 -12.87 -0.23
N ASP A 182 -12.35 -13.52 -1.12
CA ASP A 182 -13.67 -13.09 -1.56
C ASP A 182 -14.68 -13.05 -0.40
N GLN A 183 -14.57 -13.96 0.58
CA GLN A 183 -15.38 -13.91 1.79
C GLN A 183 -15.06 -12.67 2.64
N LEU A 184 -13.78 -12.32 2.80
CA LEU A 184 -13.38 -11.12 3.52
C LEU A 184 -13.87 -9.85 2.84
N VAL A 185 -13.76 -9.76 1.51
CA VAL A 185 -14.25 -8.61 0.73
C VAL A 185 -15.75 -8.43 0.93
N ARG A 186 -16.53 -9.49 0.78
CA ARG A 186 -18.00 -9.44 0.97
C ARG A 186 -18.39 -9.05 2.40
N ALA A 187 -17.70 -9.57 3.39
CA ALA A 187 -17.96 -9.22 4.79
C ALA A 187 -17.71 -7.72 5.05
N GLU A 188 -16.65 -7.16 4.49
CA GLU A 188 -16.36 -5.71 4.59
C GLU A 188 -17.39 -4.86 3.84
N GLU A 189 -17.84 -5.28 2.66
CA GLU A 189 -18.87 -4.58 1.90
C GLU A 189 -20.20 -4.53 2.68
N VAL A 190 -20.59 -5.65 3.31
CA VAL A 190 -21.77 -5.70 4.16
C VAL A 190 -21.62 -4.79 5.39
N ALA A 191 -20.50 -4.88 6.10
CA ALA A 191 -20.24 -4.04 7.27
C ALA A 191 -20.27 -2.55 6.93
N HIS A 192 -19.67 -2.15 5.81
CA HIS A 192 -19.66 -0.75 5.36
C HIS A 192 -21.08 -0.26 5.01
N THR A 193 -21.91 -1.13 4.40
CA THR A 193 -23.29 -0.81 4.07
C THR A 193 -24.16 -0.65 5.34
N GLU A 194 -23.93 -1.51 6.34
CA GLU A 194 -24.63 -1.43 7.63
C GLU A 194 -24.22 -0.18 8.41
N GLU A 195 -22.93 0.17 8.40
CA GLU A 195 -22.42 1.39 9.05
C GLU A 195 -23.00 2.66 8.41
N ALA A 196 -22.98 2.75 7.07
CA ALA A 196 -23.58 3.87 6.35
C ALA A 196 -25.08 4.02 6.64
N ARG A 197 -25.82 2.90 6.70
CA ARG A 197 -27.24 2.91 7.06
C ARG A 197 -27.48 3.35 8.50
N ARG A 198 -26.58 2.98 9.40
CA ARG A 198 -26.66 3.42 10.80
C ARG A 198 -26.43 4.92 10.93
N GLU A 199 -25.42 5.46 10.24
CA GLU A 199 -25.13 6.89 10.22
C GLU A 199 -26.31 7.69 9.63
N GLU A 200 -26.96 7.18 8.58
CA GLU A 200 -28.17 7.79 8.00
C GLU A 200 -29.32 7.84 9.00
N LEU A 201 -29.60 6.73 9.70
CA LEU A 201 -30.63 6.66 10.74
C LEU A 201 -30.33 7.58 11.93
N GLU A 202 -29.07 7.68 12.36
CA GLU A 202 -28.66 8.59 13.43
C GLU A 202 -28.88 10.05 13.01
N SER A 203 -28.54 10.40 11.76
CA SER A 203 -28.79 11.74 11.20
C SER A 203 -30.29 12.08 11.11
N GLU A 204 -31.11 11.14 10.63
CA GLU A 204 -32.58 11.32 10.59
C GLU A 204 -33.19 11.51 12.00
N PHE A 205 -32.69 10.77 12.98
CA PHE A 205 -33.10 10.89 14.35
C PHE A 205 -32.77 12.26 14.95
N ASP A 206 -31.54 12.74 14.71
CA ASP A 206 -31.08 14.05 15.16
C ASP A 206 -31.92 15.18 14.53
N ASP A 207 -32.27 15.10 13.25
CA ASP A 207 -33.11 16.05 12.54
C ASP A 207 -34.56 16.06 13.11
N LEU A 208 -35.10 14.88 13.40
CA LEU A 208 -36.42 14.77 14.05
C LEU A 208 -36.42 15.36 15.46
N PHE A 209 -35.35 15.11 16.23
CA PHE A 209 -35.21 15.64 17.59
C PHE A 209 -35.10 17.18 17.59
N LEU A 210 -34.28 17.72 16.69
CA LEU A 210 -34.15 19.18 16.50
C LEU A 210 -35.48 19.82 16.11
N SER A 211 -36.23 19.22 15.18
CA SER A 211 -37.52 19.72 14.73
C SER A 211 -38.59 19.70 15.85
N ALA A 212 -38.60 18.64 16.67
CA ALA A 212 -39.50 18.53 17.83
C ALA A 212 -39.17 19.58 18.91
N THR A 213 -37.88 19.84 19.15
CA THR A 213 -37.42 20.82 20.15
C THR A 213 -37.75 22.26 19.72
N LEU A 214 -37.69 22.57 18.42
CA LEU A 214 -38.06 23.87 17.89
C LEU A 214 -39.57 24.11 17.95
N GLN A 215 -40.42 23.07 17.81
CA GLN A 215 -41.87 23.16 17.97
C GLN A 215 -42.31 23.39 19.40
N THR A 216 -41.60 22.85 20.39
CA THR A 216 -41.91 23.05 21.81
C THR A 216 -41.49 24.42 22.36
N SER A 217 -40.51 25.10 21.71
CA SER A 217 -40.08 26.44 22.10
C SER A 217 -40.96 27.58 21.54
N SER A 218 -41.95 27.25 20.68
CA SER A 218 -42.92 28.24 20.12
C SER A 218 -44.27 28.30 20.87
N VAL A 219 -44.43 27.58 21.98
CA VAL A 219 -45.64 27.66 22.83
C VAL A 219 -45.47 28.77 23.87
N GLU A 220 -45.96 29.93 23.54
CA GLU A 220 -46.56 31.00 24.31
C GLU A 220 -45.96 31.38 25.68
N GLU A 221 -45.38 32.59 25.73
CA GLU A 221 -45.38 33.42 26.92
C GLU A 221 -46.86 33.79 27.27
N PRO A 222 -47.33 33.60 28.50
CA PRO A 222 -48.64 34.09 28.91
C PRO A 222 -48.58 35.62 28.97
N THR A 223 -49.44 36.26 28.18
CA THR A 223 -49.74 37.70 28.28
C THR A 223 -50.31 37.99 29.65
N GLU A 224 -49.53 38.71 30.46
CA GLU A 224 -50.09 39.39 31.66
C GLU A 224 -51.10 40.43 31.22
N SER A 225 -52.37 40.11 31.48
CA SER A 225 -53.44 41.07 31.33
C SER A 225 -53.83 41.66 32.70
N GLU A 226 -53.81 43.01 32.73
CA GLU A 226 -54.65 43.89 33.55
C GLU A 226 -54.48 43.88 35.07
N GLU A 227 -53.63 44.79 35.55
CA GLU A 227 -53.80 45.37 36.93
C GLU A 227 -55.03 46.24 37.04
N ASN A 228 -55.92 45.81 37.90
CA ASN A 228 -57.03 46.57 38.43
C ASN A 228 -56.54 47.80 39.20
N LYS A 229 -56.83 49.00 38.72
CA LYS A 229 -56.90 50.23 39.53
C LYS A 229 -58.02 50.15 40.53
N ILE A 230 -57.70 50.10 41.79
CA ILE A 230 -58.63 50.47 42.89
C ILE A 230 -58.18 51.82 43.44
N GLU A 231 -58.96 52.86 43.15
CA GLU A 231 -58.94 54.12 43.86
C GLU A 231 -59.43 53.87 45.27
N VAL A 232 -58.73 54.42 46.26
CA VAL A 232 -59.26 54.65 47.59
C VAL A 232 -59.07 56.13 47.90
N GLU A 233 -60.21 56.88 47.94
CA GLU A 233 -60.37 58.15 48.60
C GLU A 233 -60.30 57.92 50.13
N GLN A 234 -59.47 58.69 50.74
CA GLN A 234 -59.60 59.50 51.99
C GLN A 234 -58.26 59.65 52.66
#